data_917eab63a84eceebb3b5a9cc7b4f0b49
#
_entry.id   917eab63a84eceebb3b5a9cc7b4f0b49
#
_cell.length_a   1.000
_cell.length_b   1.000
_cell.length_c   1.000
_cell.angle_alpha   90.00
_cell.angle_beta   90.00
_cell.angle_gamma   90.00
#
_symmetry.space_group_name_H-M   'P 1'
#
loop_
_entity.id
_entity.type
_entity.pdbx_description
1 polymer ?
#
loop_
_entity_poly.entity_id
_entity_poly.type
_entity_poly.pdbx_seq_one_letter_code
_entity_poly.pdbx_strand_id
1 'polypeptide(L)'
;MINVIPIWRRRFFRLALVAICSLPLTTGESEVPPVGGSNSKDTDTSQGMVWIPGGEFTMGTDDVRSFPNERPAHRVRVEGFWIDEHDVTNAEFAKFVEATGYVTTAERKPDWEELKKELPPGTPKPDDSMLVAGSLVFAPTSHPVPLDDLSAWWRWVPGASWKHPEGPGSTIQGRESHPVVQVSWDDAVAYAKWAGKRLPTEAEWEFASRGGLDGKRYPWGDEFRPNGKYMANTWQGLFPVTNTAEDGFVGTSPVKSFPPNGYGLYDMAGNVWQWCSDWYRIDAFTQLATELTDKSVCRDTGGPIESWNPADPNAPKRVVKGGSFLCNPSYCESYRPSARRGTPPDTGSSHTGFRCVISGDNAQVTH
;
A
#
# COMPACT_ATOMS: atom_id res chain seq x y z
N MET A 1 -28.54 24.40 14.03
CA MET A 1 -27.11 24.73 14.27
C MET A 1 -26.32 24.03 13.20
N ILE A 2 -25.86 24.78 12.20
CA ILE A 2 -25.11 24.28 11.06
C ILE A 2 -23.70 24.00 11.58
N ASN A 3 -23.35 22.72 11.69
CA ASN A 3 -21.98 22.30 12.00
C ASN A 3 -21.08 22.66 10.80
N VAL A 4 -20.45 23.82 10.88
CA VAL A 4 -19.41 24.22 9.94
C VAL A 4 -18.19 23.35 10.21
N ILE A 5 -18.08 22.23 9.47
CA ILE A 5 -16.82 21.47 9.39
C ILE A 5 -15.79 22.44 8.81
N PRO A 6 -14.67 22.73 9.49
CA PRO A 6 -13.65 23.64 8.97
C PRO A 6 -13.23 23.23 7.56
N ILE A 7 -13.12 24.21 6.68
CA ILE A 7 -12.87 24.04 5.23
C ILE A 7 -11.62 23.18 4.95
N TRP A 8 -10.64 23.17 5.83
CA TRP A 8 -9.44 22.37 5.69
C TRP A 8 -9.67 20.86 5.93
N ARG A 9 -10.66 20.41 6.74
CA ARG A 9 -11.04 19.00 6.87
C ARG A 9 -11.62 18.41 5.58
N ARG A 10 -12.30 19.23 4.78
CA ARG A 10 -12.75 18.83 3.43
C ARG A 10 -11.61 18.74 2.42
N ARG A 11 -10.45 19.33 2.72
CA ARG A 11 -9.31 19.45 1.80
C ARG A 11 -8.23 18.40 1.99
N PHE A 12 -8.18 17.66 3.09
CA PHE A 12 -7.31 16.48 3.23
C PHE A 12 -7.57 15.42 2.16
N PHE A 13 -8.74 15.42 1.54
CA PHE A 13 -9.09 14.53 0.44
C PHE A 13 -8.95 15.14 -0.95
N ARG A 14 -8.62 16.42 -1.07
CA ARG A 14 -8.60 17.14 -2.35
C ARG A 14 -7.27 17.82 -2.67
N LEU A 15 -6.24 17.67 -1.87
CA LEU A 15 -5.06 18.51 -2.02
C LEU A 15 -3.77 17.77 -2.21
N ALA A 16 -3.25 18.17 -3.23
CA ALA A 16 -1.90 18.11 -3.65
C ALA A 16 -1.49 19.33 -4.42
N LEU A 17 -0.35 19.91 -4.29
CA LEU A 17 0.33 20.71 -5.32
C LEU A 17 1.81 20.98 -5.03
N VAL A 18 2.60 20.63 -6.02
CA VAL A 18 3.82 21.20 -6.65
C VAL A 18 4.87 21.96 -5.81
N ALA A 19 6.11 21.60 -5.96
CA ALA A 19 7.09 22.27 -6.83
C ALA A 19 8.49 21.69 -6.73
N ILE A 20 9.12 21.67 -7.89
CA ILE A 20 10.51 21.37 -8.18
C ILE A 20 11.40 22.47 -7.59
N CYS A 21 12.50 22.10 -6.94
CA CYS A 21 13.72 22.89 -6.98
C CYS A 21 14.96 22.02 -6.74
N SER A 22 15.74 21.97 -7.77
CA SER A 22 17.11 21.42 -7.81
C SER A 22 18.09 22.34 -7.08
N LEU A 23 18.99 21.78 -6.26
CA LEU A 23 20.29 22.39 -5.94
C LEU A 23 21.33 21.34 -5.48
N PRO A 24 22.65 21.66 -5.53
CA PRO A 24 23.64 20.74 -6.03
C PRO A 24 24.39 19.95 -4.94
N LEU A 25 25.00 18.85 -5.39
CA LEU A 25 25.98 18.02 -4.67
C LEU A 25 27.17 18.84 -4.17
N THR A 26 27.49 18.69 -2.88
CA THR A 26 28.85 18.88 -2.36
C THR A 26 29.35 17.56 -1.79
N THR A 27 30.42 17.06 -2.37
CA THR A 27 31.19 15.92 -1.93
C THR A 27 31.96 16.26 -0.65
N GLY A 28 31.74 15.49 0.38
CA GLY A 28 32.58 15.46 1.59
C GLY A 28 32.84 14.02 1.97
N GLU A 29 34.00 13.51 1.57
CA GLU A 29 34.53 12.25 2.07
C GLU A 29 34.93 12.41 3.54
N SER A 30 34.41 11.59 4.42
CA SER A 30 34.98 11.34 5.73
C SER A 30 35.17 9.84 5.93
N GLU A 31 36.43 9.43 5.99
CA GLU A 31 36.86 8.09 6.34
C GLU A 31 36.40 7.73 7.76
N VAL A 32 35.75 6.56 7.92
CA VAL A 32 35.44 5.93 9.19
C VAL A 32 36.37 4.70 9.35
N PRO A 33 37.03 4.54 10.47
CA PRO A 33 37.97 3.41 10.69
C PRO A 33 37.21 2.07 10.86
N PRO A 34 37.84 0.92 10.58
CA PRO A 34 37.21 -0.38 10.68
C PRO A 34 37.03 -0.81 12.14
N VAL A 35 35.79 -1.05 12.53
CA VAL A 35 35.47 -1.69 13.81
C VAL A 35 35.50 -3.21 13.60
N GLY A 36 36.29 -3.86 14.43
CA GLY A 36 36.54 -5.30 14.45
C GLY A 36 35.29 -6.16 14.68
N GLY A 37 35.44 -7.41 14.25
CA GLY A 37 34.40 -8.42 14.11
C GLY A 37 33.50 -8.64 15.32
N SER A 38 32.25 -8.84 15.02
CA SER A 38 31.29 -9.56 15.84
C SER A 38 30.65 -10.66 15.02
N ASN A 39 30.60 -11.86 15.57
CA ASN A 39 29.95 -13.03 15.03
C ASN A 39 28.50 -12.70 14.67
N SER A 40 28.21 -12.41 13.40
CA SER A 40 26.84 -12.42 12.88
C SER A 40 26.42 -13.88 12.72
N LYS A 41 25.44 -14.31 13.50
CA LYS A 41 24.62 -15.46 13.13
C LYS A 41 24.01 -15.12 11.78
N ASP A 42 24.34 -15.87 10.73
CA ASP A 42 23.65 -15.84 9.44
C ASP A 42 22.17 -16.18 9.67
N THR A 43 21.35 -15.16 9.87
CA THR A 43 19.91 -15.32 9.80
C THR A 43 19.55 -15.39 8.32
N ASP A 44 19.08 -16.54 7.88
CA ASP A 44 18.54 -16.73 6.53
C ASP A 44 17.43 -15.69 6.30
N THR A 45 17.75 -14.64 5.57
CA THR A 45 16.84 -13.50 5.32
C THR A 45 15.61 -13.91 4.49
N SER A 46 15.63 -15.10 3.86
CA SER A 46 14.54 -15.66 3.08
C SER A 46 13.52 -16.47 3.91
N GLN A 47 13.74 -16.63 5.21
CA GLN A 47 12.79 -17.34 6.08
C GLN A 47 11.41 -16.64 6.06
N GLY A 48 10.34 -17.40 5.77
CA GLY A 48 8.97 -16.87 5.63
C GLY A 48 8.70 -16.18 4.29
N MET A 49 9.59 -16.35 3.32
CA MET A 49 9.44 -15.84 1.96
C MET A 49 9.25 -16.98 0.94
N VAL A 50 8.64 -16.64 -0.17
CA VAL A 50 8.41 -17.55 -1.31
C VAL A 50 9.24 -17.07 -2.49
N TRP A 51 9.95 -18.00 -3.13
CA TRP A 51 10.67 -17.72 -4.37
C TRP A 51 9.73 -17.62 -5.57
N ILE A 52 9.76 -16.49 -6.27
CA ILE A 52 9.05 -16.26 -7.52
C ILE A 52 10.07 -16.32 -8.66
N PRO A 53 9.93 -17.24 -9.60
CA PRO A 53 10.98 -17.50 -10.60
C PRO A 53 11.13 -16.41 -11.66
N GLY A 54 10.33 -15.34 -11.57
CA GLY A 54 10.27 -14.34 -12.62
C GLY A 54 9.59 -14.85 -13.89
N GLY A 55 9.57 -14.03 -14.93
CA GLY A 55 8.96 -14.42 -16.20
C GLY A 55 8.22 -13.28 -16.86
N GLU A 56 7.49 -13.59 -17.92
CA GLU A 56 6.66 -12.65 -18.67
C GLU A 56 5.19 -12.87 -18.38
N PHE A 57 4.46 -11.80 -18.18
CA PHE A 57 3.02 -11.85 -17.92
C PHE A 57 2.30 -10.65 -18.53
N THR A 58 0.98 -10.73 -18.54
CA THR A 58 0.11 -9.62 -18.93
C THR A 58 -0.20 -8.79 -17.72
N MET A 59 0.41 -7.58 -17.61
CA MET A 59 0.14 -6.60 -16.58
C MET A 59 -1.06 -5.74 -16.98
N GLY A 60 -1.89 -5.38 -15.99
CA GLY A 60 -3.14 -4.67 -16.25
C GLY A 60 -4.23 -5.56 -16.84
N THR A 61 -5.17 -4.96 -17.54
CA THR A 61 -6.32 -5.67 -18.14
C THR A 61 -6.96 -4.82 -19.24
N ASP A 62 -7.63 -5.48 -20.20
CA ASP A 62 -8.51 -4.82 -21.19
C ASP A 62 -9.99 -4.97 -20.82
N ASP A 63 -10.32 -5.58 -19.68
CA ASP A 63 -11.69 -5.72 -19.21
C ASP A 63 -12.31 -4.33 -18.95
N VAL A 64 -13.32 -3.98 -19.73
CA VAL A 64 -14.01 -2.68 -19.67
C VAL A 64 -14.71 -2.41 -18.33
N ARG A 65 -14.94 -3.45 -17.53
CA ARG A 65 -15.48 -3.34 -16.15
C ARG A 65 -14.42 -2.85 -15.16
N SER A 66 -13.14 -2.87 -15.52
CA SER A 66 -12.02 -2.40 -14.70
C SER A 66 -11.84 -0.90 -14.81
N PHE A 67 -11.12 -0.31 -13.86
CA PHE A 67 -10.86 1.12 -13.89
C PHE A 67 -10.00 1.52 -15.10
N PRO A 68 -10.19 2.72 -15.68
CA PRO A 68 -9.41 3.17 -16.83
C PRO A 68 -7.89 3.13 -16.65
N ASN A 69 -7.40 3.38 -15.43
CA ASN A 69 -5.97 3.37 -15.10
C ASN A 69 -5.33 1.97 -15.01
N GLU A 70 -6.14 0.91 -15.16
CA GLU A 70 -5.69 -0.48 -15.26
C GLU A 70 -5.44 -0.89 -16.72
N ARG A 71 -5.77 -0.03 -17.68
CA ARG A 71 -5.75 -0.29 -19.13
C ARG A 71 -4.76 0.61 -19.87
N PRO A 72 -4.24 0.16 -21.02
CA PRO A 72 -4.40 -1.16 -21.61
C PRO A 72 -3.56 -2.24 -20.94
N ALA A 73 -3.93 -3.50 -21.15
CA ALA A 73 -3.08 -4.63 -20.83
C ALA A 73 -1.81 -4.59 -21.68
N HIS A 74 -0.66 -4.96 -21.10
CA HIS A 74 0.62 -4.95 -21.77
C HIS A 74 1.53 -6.06 -21.23
N ARG A 75 2.52 -6.47 -22.04
CA ARG A 75 3.46 -7.50 -21.62
C ARG A 75 4.60 -6.91 -20.80
N VAL A 76 4.84 -7.50 -19.63
CA VAL A 76 5.92 -7.10 -18.72
C VAL A 76 6.75 -8.33 -18.37
N ARG A 77 8.06 -8.15 -18.25
CA ARG A 77 9.00 -9.14 -17.74
C ARG A 77 9.54 -8.69 -16.39
N VAL A 78 9.43 -9.56 -15.40
CA VAL A 78 10.05 -9.41 -14.08
C VAL A 78 11.17 -10.43 -13.90
N GLU A 79 12.22 -10.05 -13.21
CA GLU A 79 13.29 -10.97 -12.82
C GLU A 79 12.85 -11.82 -11.62
N GLY A 80 13.58 -12.88 -11.27
CA GLY A 80 13.27 -13.70 -10.09
C GLY A 80 13.51 -12.94 -8.78
N PHE A 81 12.65 -13.16 -7.79
CA PHE A 81 12.74 -12.49 -6.49
C PHE A 81 12.10 -13.35 -5.38
N TRP A 82 12.46 -13.06 -4.13
CA TRP A 82 11.77 -13.57 -2.96
C TRP A 82 10.72 -12.57 -2.51
N ILE A 83 9.56 -13.02 -2.08
CA ILE A 83 8.48 -12.17 -1.55
C ILE A 83 7.96 -12.75 -0.24
N ASP A 84 7.63 -11.91 0.73
CA ASP A 84 7.00 -12.34 1.98
C ASP A 84 5.72 -13.14 1.67
N GLU A 85 5.56 -14.28 2.32
CA GLU A 85 4.43 -15.19 2.13
C GLU A 85 3.09 -14.51 2.44
N HIS A 86 3.08 -13.53 3.34
CA HIS A 86 1.94 -12.73 3.79
C HIS A 86 2.33 -11.28 4.06
N ASP A 87 1.37 -10.44 4.41
CA ASP A 87 1.62 -9.07 4.86
C ASP A 87 2.43 -9.03 6.14
N VAL A 88 3.26 -8.00 6.31
CA VAL A 88 3.97 -7.76 7.57
C VAL A 88 2.95 -7.61 8.70
N THR A 89 3.11 -8.44 9.73
CA THR A 89 2.19 -8.51 10.87
C THR A 89 2.52 -7.48 11.95
N ASN A 90 1.56 -7.22 12.85
CA ASN A 90 1.79 -6.38 14.02
C ASN A 90 2.96 -6.90 14.89
N ALA A 91 3.09 -8.23 15.05
CA ALA A 91 4.19 -8.83 15.81
C ALA A 91 5.56 -8.60 15.15
N GLU A 92 5.64 -8.66 13.82
CA GLU A 92 6.88 -8.42 13.07
C GLU A 92 7.25 -6.94 13.11
N PHE A 93 6.28 -6.05 12.92
CA PHE A 93 6.49 -4.61 12.99
C PHE A 93 6.88 -4.15 14.41
N ALA A 94 6.31 -4.77 15.45
CA ALA A 94 6.70 -4.52 16.83
C ALA A 94 8.17 -4.82 17.10
N LYS A 95 8.71 -5.92 16.55
CA LYS A 95 10.15 -6.25 16.64
C LYS A 95 11.05 -5.17 16.01
N PHE A 96 10.64 -4.63 14.87
CA PHE A 96 11.35 -3.51 14.24
C PHE A 96 11.37 -2.27 15.14
N VAL A 97 10.20 -1.89 15.65
CA VAL A 97 10.11 -0.71 16.55
C VAL A 97 10.89 -0.93 17.83
N GLU A 98 10.82 -2.11 18.44
CA GLU A 98 11.58 -2.46 19.65
C GLU A 98 13.11 -2.40 19.39
N ALA A 99 13.56 -2.93 18.25
CA ALA A 99 14.99 -2.97 17.90
C ALA A 99 15.58 -1.60 17.55
N THR A 100 14.77 -0.67 17.03
CA THR A 100 15.26 0.59 16.44
C THR A 100 14.81 1.84 17.19
N GLY A 101 13.76 1.76 18.00
CA GLY A 101 13.10 2.93 18.57
C GLY A 101 12.36 3.78 17.52
N TYR A 102 12.02 3.19 16.35
CA TYR A 102 11.40 3.91 15.25
C TYR A 102 10.05 4.51 15.68
N VAL A 103 9.84 5.78 15.32
CA VAL A 103 8.58 6.49 15.52
C VAL A 103 7.91 6.67 14.16
N THR A 104 6.71 6.10 13.98
CA THR A 104 5.99 6.13 12.70
C THR A 104 5.49 7.53 12.37
N THR A 105 5.15 7.75 11.11
CA THR A 105 4.57 9.02 10.64
C THR A 105 3.31 9.39 11.43
N ALA A 106 2.44 8.42 11.71
CA ALA A 106 1.22 8.62 12.50
C ALA A 106 1.48 9.03 13.97
N GLU A 107 2.65 8.71 14.52
CA GLU A 107 3.06 9.05 15.89
C GLU A 107 3.77 10.42 15.97
N ARG A 108 4.06 11.07 14.85
CA ARG A 108 4.73 12.38 14.79
C ARG A 108 3.72 13.51 14.62
N LYS A 109 3.98 14.61 15.29
CA LYS A 109 3.22 15.85 15.04
C LYS A 109 3.52 16.32 13.62
N PRO A 110 2.48 16.58 12.78
CA PRO A 110 2.68 17.12 11.45
C PRO A 110 3.44 18.45 11.47
N ASP A 111 4.41 18.60 10.56
CA ASP A 111 5.11 19.85 10.34
C ASP A 111 4.32 20.73 9.37
N TRP A 112 3.93 21.93 9.80
CA TRP A 112 3.20 22.85 8.93
C TRP A 112 4.01 23.31 7.72
N GLU A 113 5.34 23.49 7.88
CA GLU A 113 6.19 23.95 6.78
C GLU A 113 6.32 22.90 5.67
N GLU A 114 6.22 21.61 6.02
CA GLU A 114 6.13 20.52 5.04
C GLU A 114 4.71 20.42 4.47
N LEU A 115 3.68 20.37 5.32
CA LEU A 115 2.29 20.28 4.88
C LEU A 115 1.88 21.39 3.90
N LYS A 116 2.32 22.61 4.14
CA LYS A 116 1.93 23.76 3.28
C LYS A 116 2.48 23.64 1.87
N LYS A 117 3.55 22.86 1.63
CA LYS A 117 4.10 22.63 0.28
C LYS A 117 3.12 21.86 -0.60
N GLU A 118 2.29 21.02 0.01
CA GLU A 118 1.29 20.20 -0.64
C GLU A 118 -0.09 20.86 -0.70
N LEU A 119 -0.23 22.03 -0.08
CA LEU A 119 -1.48 22.79 -0.02
C LEU A 119 -1.53 23.90 -1.07
N PRO A 120 -2.71 24.35 -1.56
CA PRO A 120 -2.79 25.49 -2.45
C PRO A 120 -2.07 26.71 -1.89
N PRO A 121 -1.36 27.47 -2.76
CA PRO A 121 -0.74 28.72 -2.34
C PRO A 121 -1.73 29.62 -1.58
N GLY A 122 -1.28 30.15 -0.44
CA GLY A 122 -2.12 31.00 0.41
C GLY A 122 -3.07 30.27 1.37
N THR A 123 -2.98 28.93 1.47
CA THR A 123 -3.74 28.20 2.51
C THR A 123 -3.28 28.66 3.90
N PRO A 124 -4.20 29.16 4.75
CA PRO A 124 -3.83 29.64 6.07
C PRO A 124 -3.41 28.48 6.98
N LYS A 125 -2.42 28.75 7.86
CA LYS A 125 -2.05 27.78 8.89
C LYS A 125 -3.27 27.46 9.77
N PRO A 126 -3.59 26.17 9.99
CA PRO A 126 -4.62 25.80 10.96
C PRO A 126 -4.16 26.12 12.39
N ASP A 127 -5.12 26.11 13.33
CA ASP A 127 -4.78 26.19 14.75
C ASP A 127 -3.81 25.04 15.13
N ASP A 128 -2.83 25.33 15.97
CA ASP A 128 -1.82 24.35 16.42
C ASP A 128 -2.45 23.13 17.13
N SER A 129 -3.62 23.30 17.73
CA SER A 129 -4.41 22.20 18.30
C SER A 129 -4.92 21.19 17.25
N MET A 130 -4.87 21.56 15.99
CA MET A 130 -5.27 20.70 14.86
C MET A 130 -4.08 19.96 14.23
N LEU A 131 -2.86 20.44 14.47
CA LEU A 131 -1.62 19.81 14.05
C LEU A 131 -1.18 18.77 15.09
N VAL A 132 -1.93 17.69 15.18
CA VAL A 132 -1.69 16.62 16.15
C VAL A 132 -1.38 15.30 15.45
N ALA A 133 -0.50 14.51 16.05
CA ALA A 133 -0.21 13.15 15.59
C ALA A 133 -1.50 12.34 15.50
N GLY A 134 -1.64 11.55 14.45
CA GLY A 134 -2.84 10.77 14.19
C GLY A 134 -2.82 10.17 12.79
N SER A 135 -3.90 9.55 12.40
CA SER A 135 -4.03 8.89 11.11
C SER A 135 -5.50 8.75 10.67
N LEU A 136 -5.72 8.28 9.45
CA LEU A 136 -7.05 8.07 8.88
C LEU A 136 -7.66 6.76 9.38
N VAL A 137 -8.84 6.86 9.97
CA VAL A 137 -9.61 5.72 10.45
C VAL A 137 -10.93 5.65 9.71
N PHE A 138 -11.29 4.45 9.26
CA PHE A 138 -12.61 4.18 8.71
C PHE A 138 -13.67 4.28 9.81
N ALA A 139 -14.73 5.01 9.54
CA ALA A 139 -15.87 5.17 10.42
C ALA A 139 -17.15 4.90 9.61
N PRO A 140 -17.83 3.77 9.83
CA PRO A 140 -19.06 3.46 9.10
C PRO A 140 -20.11 4.53 9.33
N THR A 141 -20.95 4.75 8.31
CA THR A 141 -22.05 5.74 8.38
C THR A 141 -23.33 5.07 8.88
N SER A 142 -24.23 5.86 9.48
CA SER A 142 -25.53 5.35 9.93
C SER A 142 -26.58 5.24 8.83
N HIS A 143 -26.29 5.75 7.64
CA HIS A 143 -27.18 5.77 6.47
C HIS A 143 -26.35 5.81 5.19
N PRO A 144 -26.92 5.44 4.03
CA PRO A 144 -26.25 5.54 2.75
C PRO A 144 -25.79 6.97 2.43
N VAL A 145 -24.60 7.09 1.87
CA VAL A 145 -23.98 8.36 1.48
C VAL A 145 -23.47 8.27 0.04
N PRO A 146 -23.27 9.40 -0.66
CA PRO A 146 -22.62 9.41 -1.97
C PRO A 146 -21.22 8.80 -1.87
N LEU A 147 -20.89 7.83 -2.76
CA LEU A 147 -19.64 7.08 -2.71
C LEU A 147 -18.44 7.84 -3.33
N ASP A 148 -18.66 9.02 -3.85
CA ASP A 148 -17.63 9.96 -4.34
C ASP A 148 -17.15 10.96 -3.28
N ASP A 149 -17.81 11.02 -2.11
CA ASP A 149 -17.38 11.82 -0.95
C ASP A 149 -16.71 10.94 0.11
N LEU A 150 -15.41 10.69 -0.03
CA LEU A 150 -14.62 9.90 0.91
C LEU A 150 -14.65 10.45 2.34
N SER A 151 -14.89 11.77 2.51
CA SER A 151 -14.99 12.39 3.82
C SER A 151 -16.20 11.91 4.62
N ALA A 152 -17.16 11.24 4.00
CA ALA A 152 -18.32 10.68 4.67
C ALA A 152 -17.97 9.54 5.65
N TRP A 153 -16.90 8.77 5.37
CA TRP A 153 -16.52 7.61 6.19
C TRP A 153 -15.04 7.57 6.59
N TRP A 154 -14.22 8.53 6.20
CA TRP A 154 -12.86 8.67 6.71
C TRP A 154 -12.79 9.77 7.75
N ARG A 155 -12.10 9.50 8.87
CA ARG A 155 -11.87 10.45 9.95
C ARG A 155 -10.39 10.53 10.27
N TRP A 156 -9.87 11.75 10.38
CA TRP A 156 -8.59 11.94 11.06
C TRP A 156 -8.80 11.73 12.55
N VAL A 157 -8.13 10.75 13.14
CA VAL A 157 -8.26 10.43 14.56
C VAL A 157 -6.93 10.72 15.25
N PRO A 158 -6.88 11.72 16.12
CA PRO A 158 -5.71 11.99 16.96
C PRO A 158 -5.31 10.76 17.76
N GLY A 159 -3.99 10.43 17.74
CA GLY A 159 -3.46 9.27 18.43
C GLY A 159 -3.72 7.91 17.76
N ALA A 160 -4.40 7.86 16.61
CA ALA A 160 -4.44 6.65 15.80
C ALA A 160 -3.04 6.36 15.25
N SER A 161 -2.57 5.13 15.41
CA SER A 161 -1.24 4.66 15.01
C SER A 161 -1.24 3.16 14.86
N TRP A 162 -0.13 2.56 14.46
CA TRP A 162 -0.03 1.12 14.36
C TRP A 162 -0.32 0.37 15.68
N LYS A 163 -0.04 1.00 16.86
CA LYS A 163 -0.37 0.45 18.18
C LYS A 163 -1.85 0.64 18.56
N HIS A 164 -2.48 1.65 18.02
CA HIS A 164 -3.83 2.10 18.28
C HIS A 164 -4.59 2.31 16.96
N PRO A 165 -4.89 1.23 16.19
CA PRO A 165 -5.37 1.36 14.80
C PRO A 165 -6.67 2.14 14.62
N GLU A 166 -7.54 2.12 15.60
CA GLU A 166 -8.82 2.87 15.61
C GLU A 166 -8.77 4.11 16.54
N GLY A 167 -7.59 4.49 17.03
CA GLY A 167 -7.37 5.61 17.95
C GLY A 167 -7.01 5.16 19.37
N PRO A 168 -6.84 6.09 20.34
CA PRO A 168 -6.26 5.85 21.67
C PRO A 168 -6.95 4.78 22.51
N GLY A 169 -8.23 4.50 22.24
CA GLY A 169 -8.99 3.45 22.93
C GLY A 169 -8.81 2.05 22.35
N SER A 170 -8.07 1.90 21.26
CA SER A 170 -7.83 0.62 20.58
C SER A 170 -6.45 0.05 20.92
N THR A 171 -6.26 -1.24 20.64
CA THR A 171 -4.99 -1.94 20.87
C THR A 171 -4.79 -3.04 19.84
N ILE A 172 -3.53 -3.39 19.59
CA ILE A 172 -3.14 -4.57 18.79
C ILE A 172 -3.04 -5.85 19.64
N GLN A 173 -3.27 -5.79 20.94
CA GLN A 173 -3.28 -6.98 21.80
C GLN A 173 -4.34 -7.99 21.33
N GLY A 174 -3.91 -9.23 21.08
CA GLY A 174 -4.75 -10.27 20.46
C GLY A 174 -4.89 -10.16 18.95
N ARG A 175 -4.19 -9.17 18.33
CA ARG A 175 -4.10 -8.96 16.88
C ARG A 175 -2.65 -9.05 16.37
N GLU A 176 -1.79 -9.80 17.06
CA GLU A 176 -0.36 -9.94 16.74
C GLU A 176 -0.13 -10.51 15.34
N SER A 177 -1.01 -11.41 14.89
CA SER A 177 -0.98 -12.03 13.56
C SER A 177 -1.78 -11.28 12.49
N HIS A 178 -2.39 -10.14 12.80
CA HIS A 178 -3.02 -9.29 11.79
C HIS A 178 -1.97 -8.46 11.07
N PRO A 179 -2.22 -8.05 9.80
CA PRO A 179 -1.37 -7.08 9.12
C PRO A 179 -1.21 -5.80 9.95
N VAL A 180 -0.01 -5.26 9.96
CA VAL A 180 0.20 -3.91 10.49
C VAL A 180 -0.50 -2.90 9.58
N VAL A 181 -1.22 -1.95 10.18
CA VAL A 181 -1.89 -0.86 9.50
C VAL A 181 -1.49 0.49 10.12
N GLN A 182 -2.00 1.60 9.61
CA GLN A 182 -1.62 2.95 10.05
C GLN A 182 -0.14 3.27 9.81
N VAL A 183 0.45 2.63 8.79
CA VAL A 183 1.83 2.83 8.36
C VAL A 183 1.86 3.58 7.03
N SER A 184 2.70 4.61 6.95
CA SER A 184 2.97 5.35 5.73
C SER A 184 3.89 4.54 4.80
N TRP A 185 4.09 5.01 3.57
CA TRP A 185 5.06 4.42 2.66
C TRP A 185 6.49 4.52 3.23
N ASP A 186 6.82 5.65 3.86
CA ASP A 186 8.12 5.84 4.50
C ASP A 186 8.35 4.88 5.67
N ASP A 187 7.31 4.60 6.47
CA ASP A 187 7.37 3.62 7.56
C ASP A 187 7.62 2.21 7.00
N ALA A 188 6.94 1.86 5.90
CA ALA A 188 7.11 0.57 5.24
C ALA A 188 8.51 0.40 4.64
N VAL A 189 9.07 1.46 4.03
CA VAL A 189 10.46 1.49 3.52
C VAL A 189 11.47 1.37 4.68
N ALA A 190 11.23 2.05 5.80
CA ALA A 190 12.11 1.96 6.97
C ALA A 190 12.15 0.54 7.53
N TYR A 191 10.98 -0.11 7.68
CA TYR A 191 10.91 -1.52 8.07
C TYR A 191 11.65 -2.43 7.08
N ALA A 192 11.34 -2.29 5.77
CA ALA A 192 11.95 -3.13 4.75
C ALA A 192 13.48 -3.02 4.78
N LYS A 193 14.02 -1.81 4.91
CA LYS A 193 15.45 -1.55 5.01
C LYS A 193 16.09 -2.20 6.24
N TRP A 194 15.44 -2.10 7.40
CA TRP A 194 15.88 -2.75 8.63
C TRP A 194 15.92 -4.28 8.49
N ALA A 195 14.92 -4.85 7.81
CA ALA A 195 14.82 -6.28 7.55
C ALA A 195 15.77 -6.78 6.44
N GLY A 196 16.60 -5.91 5.82
CA GLY A 196 17.44 -6.28 4.68
C GLY A 196 16.65 -6.54 3.39
N LYS A 197 15.45 -5.97 3.28
CA LYS A 197 14.47 -6.16 2.20
C LYS A 197 14.16 -4.81 1.52
N ARG A 198 13.23 -4.84 0.55
CA ARG A 198 12.63 -3.65 -0.09
C ARG A 198 11.14 -3.86 -0.30
N LEU A 199 10.42 -2.80 -0.65
CA LEU A 199 9.06 -2.94 -1.16
C LEU A 199 9.09 -3.55 -2.58
N PRO A 200 8.05 -4.31 -2.96
CA PRO A 200 7.91 -4.80 -4.33
C PRO A 200 7.66 -3.64 -5.30
N THR A 201 8.09 -3.79 -6.54
CA THR A 201 7.57 -2.97 -7.62
C THR A 201 6.11 -3.33 -7.88
N GLU A 202 5.37 -2.45 -8.55
CA GLU A 202 3.99 -2.74 -8.97
C GLU A 202 3.91 -3.99 -9.84
N ALA A 203 4.88 -4.16 -10.75
CA ALA A 203 4.96 -5.31 -11.65
C ALA A 203 5.28 -6.61 -10.90
N GLU A 204 6.24 -6.61 -9.97
CA GLU A 204 6.55 -7.75 -9.11
C GLU A 204 5.34 -8.17 -8.28
N TRP A 205 4.66 -7.18 -7.67
CA TRP A 205 3.48 -7.45 -6.87
C TRP A 205 2.36 -8.08 -7.70
N GLU A 206 2.07 -7.51 -8.88
CA GLU A 206 1.00 -8.03 -9.75
C GLU A 206 1.33 -9.42 -10.30
N PHE A 207 2.58 -9.65 -10.74
CA PHE A 207 3.05 -10.97 -11.18
C PHE A 207 2.86 -12.02 -10.08
N ALA A 208 3.33 -11.72 -8.87
CA ALA A 208 3.19 -12.58 -7.71
C ALA A 208 1.72 -12.85 -7.34
N SER A 209 0.89 -11.79 -7.38
CA SER A 209 -0.55 -11.88 -7.07
C SER A 209 -1.30 -12.80 -8.04
N ARG A 210 -0.91 -12.83 -9.32
CA ARG A 210 -1.55 -13.70 -10.32
C ARG A 210 -1.33 -15.18 -10.04
N GLY A 211 -0.31 -15.58 -9.30
CA GLY A 211 -0.09 -16.97 -8.91
C GLY A 211 0.01 -17.95 -10.09
N GLY A 212 0.54 -17.48 -11.24
CA GLY A 212 0.60 -18.25 -12.50
C GLY A 212 -0.68 -18.21 -13.35
N LEU A 213 -1.73 -17.53 -12.91
CA LEU A 213 -2.99 -17.38 -13.64
C LEU A 213 -2.98 -16.07 -14.47
N ASP A 214 -2.27 -16.07 -15.59
CA ASP A 214 -2.17 -14.91 -16.47
C ASP A 214 -3.56 -14.50 -17.02
N GLY A 215 -3.86 -13.20 -17.00
CA GLY A 215 -5.10 -12.62 -17.52
C GLY A 215 -6.38 -12.91 -16.71
N LYS A 216 -6.30 -13.68 -15.61
CA LYS A 216 -7.47 -13.95 -14.77
C LYS A 216 -7.89 -12.73 -13.93
N ARG A 217 -9.20 -12.66 -13.65
CA ARG A 217 -9.79 -11.52 -12.94
C ARG A 217 -9.34 -11.45 -11.48
N TYR A 218 -9.21 -12.60 -10.80
CA TYR A 218 -8.81 -12.72 -9.40
C TYR A 218 -7.57 -13.62 -9.26
N PRO A 219 -6.85 -13.56 -8.13
CA PRO A 219 -5.71 -14.45 -7.87
C PRO A 219 -6.05 -15.94 -7.91
N TRP A 220 -7.33 -16.30 -7.84
CA TRP A 220 -7.85 -17.67 -7.83
C TRP A 220 -8.67 -18.02 -9.09
N GLY A 221 -8.80 -17.13 -10.08
CA GLY A 221 -9.53 -17.38 -11.33
C GLY A 221 -10.51 -16.28 -11.71
N ASP A 222 -11.61 -16.63 -12.34
CA ASP A 222 -12.58 -15.66 -12.88
C ASP A 222 -13.86 -15.53 -12.04
N GLU A 223 -14.12 -16.47 -11.13
CA GLU A 223 -15.29 -16.47 -10.27
C GLU A 223 -14.95 -15.84 -8.90
N PHE A 224 -15.71 -14.82 -8.47
CA PHE A 224 -15.44 -14.13 -7.21
C PHE A 224 -15.57 -15.04 -5.99
N ARG A 225 -16.58 -15.92 -5.99
CA ARG A 225 -16.89 -16.86 -4.91
C ARG A 225 -17.01 -18.28 -5.45
N PRO A 226 -15.91 -18.94 -5.81
CA PRO A 226 -15.94 -20.29 -6.34
C PRO A 226 -16.60 -21.24 -5.33
N ASN A 227 -17.61 -21.97 -5.80
CA ASN A 227 -18.45 -22.85 -4.95
C ASN A 227 -19.07 -22.12 -3.73
N GLY A 228 -19.35 -20.81 -3.85
CA GLY A 228 -19.93 -19.98 -2.81
C GLY A 228 -18.98 -19.58 -1.68
N LYS A 229 -17.68 -19.93 -1.76
CA LYS A 229 -16.67 -19.62 -0.73
C LYS A 229 -16.06 -18.22 -0.91
N TYR A 230 -15.87 -17.52 0.19
CA TYR A 230 -15.03 -16.33 0.20
C TYR A 230 -13.56 -16.72 0.09
N MET A 231 -12.84 -16.04 -0.79
CA MET A 231 -11.42 -16.30 -1.07
C MET A 231 -10.51 -15.19 -0.53
N ALA A 232 -11.09 -14.14 0.03
CA ALA A 232 -10.38 -12.98 0.58
C ALA A 232 -11.27 -12.25 1.59
N ASN A 233 -10.66 -11.52 2.52
CA ASN A 233 -11.34 -10.62 3.44
C ASN A 233 -11.75 -9.34 2.70
N THR A 234 -13.06 -9.15 2.50
CA THR A 234 -13.64 -8.03 1.76
C THR A 234 -14.91 -7.56 2.45
N TRP A 235 -15.47 -6.43 2.04
CA TRP A 235 -16.72 -5.94 2.60
C TRP A 235 -17.93 -6.66 2.01
N GLN A 236 -18.85 -7.11 2.87
CA GLN A 236 -20.15 -7.65 2.49
C GLN A 236 -21.28 -6.79 3.04
N GLY A 237 -22.36 -6.67 2.28
CA GLY A 237 -23.49 -5.82 2.63
C GLY A 237 -23.40 -4.40 2.07
N LEU A 238 -24.06 -3.45 2.71
CA LEU A 238 -24.21 -2.08 2.21
C LEU A 238 -23.04 -1.20 2.65
N PHE A 239 -22.14 -0.89 1.73
CA PHE A 239 -21.03 0.03 2.00
C PHE A 239 -21.49 1.50 2.00
N PRO A 240 -21.00 2.35 2.91
CA PRO A 240 -20.16 2.10 4.08
C PRO A 240 -20.96 1.96 5.40
N VAL A 241 -22.19 1.43 5.33
CA VAL A 241 -23.16 1.40 6.42
C VAL A 241 -23.04 0.13 7.25
N THR A 242 -23.12 -1.03 6.59
CA THR A 242 -23.17 -2.33 7.28
C THR A 242 -22.29 -3.33 6.57
N ASN A 243 -21.29 -3.87 7.29
CA ASN A 243 -20.60 -5.08 6.88
C ASN A 243 -21.30 -6.26 7.54
N THR A 244 -21.81 -7.22 6.76
CA THR A 244 -22.48 -8.42 7.27
C THR A 244 -21.49 -9.49 7.72
N ALA A 245 -20.19 -9.30 7.47
CA ALA A 245 -19.11 -10.21 7.87
C ALA A 245 -19.34 -11.67 7.47
N GLU A 246 -19.89 -11.91 6.28
CA GLU A 246 -20.14 -13.28 5.78
C GLU A 246 -18.84 -14.04 5.49
N ASP A 247 -17.73 -13.35 5.32
CA ASP A 247 -16.38 -13.92 5.21
C ASP A 247 -15.73 -14.22 6.58
N GLY A 248 -16.38 -13.83 7.69
CA GLY A 248 -15.97 -14.03 9.06
C GLY A 248 -15.33 -12.81 9.73
N PHE A 249 -15.14 -11.67 9.02
CA PHE A 249 -14.40 -10.52 9.53
C PHE A 249 -15.10 -9.19 9.27
N VAL A 250 -15.04 -8.27 10.22
CA VAL A 250 -15.55 -6.89 10.07
C VAL A 250 -14.43 -5.93 9.68
N GLY A 251 -13.22 -6.17 10.18
CA GLY A 251 -12.00 -5.39 9.92
C GLY A 251 -10.91 -6.26 9.31
N THR A 252 -9.64 -6.02 9.67
CA THR A 252 -8.55 -6.90 9.26
C THR A 252 -8.74 -8.32 9.82
N SER A 253 -8.29 -9.32 9.07
CA SER A 253 -8.18 -10.71 9.53
C SER A 253 -6.74 -11.06 9.91
N PRO A 254 -6.50 -12.09 10.72
CA PRO A 254 -5.17 -12.69 10.83
C PRO A 254 -4.65 -13.05 9.44
N VAL A 255 -3.37 -12.86 9.17
CA VAL A 255 -2.77 -13.32 7.90
C VAL A 255 -3.01 -14.81 7.71
N LYS A 256 -3.10 -15.25 6.45
CA LYS A 256 -3.37 -16.66 6.09
C LYS A 256 -4.77 -17.18 6.49
N SER A 257 -5.73 -16.29 6.74
CA SER A 257 -7.12 -16.70 7.02
C SER A 257 -7.83 -17.27 5.79
N PHE A 258 -7.34 -16.98 4.59
CA PHE A 258 -7.90 -17.43 3.32
C PHE A 258 -6.87 -18.28 2.55
N PRO A 259 -7.30 -19.07 1.54
CA PRO A 259 -6.39 -19.90 0.77
C PRO A 259 -5.31 -19.09 0.04
N PRO A 260 -4.09 -19.63 -0.10
CA PRO A 260 -3.04 -19.00 -0.89
C PRO A 260 -3.34 -19.08 -2.40
N ASN A 261 -2.67 -18.23 -3.18
CA ASN A 261 -2.66 -18.32 -4.63
C ASN A 261 -1.75 -19.46 -5.13
N GLY A 262 -1.62 -19.61 -6.45
CA GLY A 262 -0.84 -20.69 -7.07
C GLY A 262 0.67 -20.66 -6.80
N TYR A 263 1.21 -19.55 -6.27
CA TYR A 263 2.59 -19.45 -5.79
C TYR A 263 2.74 -19.67 -4.28
N GLY A 264 1.65 -19.94 -3.56
CA GLY A 264 1.69 -20.13 -2.11
C GLY A 264 1.60 -18.82 -1.31
N LEU A 265 1.26 -17.71 -1.96
CA LEU A 265 1.15 -16.40 -1.32
C LEU A 265 -0.26 -16.18 -0.77
N TYR A 266 -0.35 -15.71 0.46
CA TYR A 266 -1.59 -15.38 1.14
C TYR A 266 -1.89 -13.88 1.04
N ASP A 267 -3.15 -13.51 1.23
CA ASP A 267 -3.63 -12.13 1.35
C ASP A 267 -3.22 -11.21 0.17
N MET A 268 -3.09 -11.82 -1.05
CA MET A 268 -2.85 -11.05 -2.29
C MET A 268 -4.13 -10.37 -2.82
N ALA A 269 -5.21 -10.46 -2.07
CA ALA A 269 -6.49 -9.81 -2.35
C ALA A 269 -7.24 -9.57 -1.05
N GLY A 270 -7.81 -8.38 -0.86
CA GLY A 270 -8.52 -8.00 0.36
C GLY A 270 -7.58 -7.79 1.56
N ASN A 271 -8.10 -7.90 2.76
CA ASN A 271 -7.46 -7.65 4.05
C ASN A 271 -6.92 -6.21 4.15
N VAL A 272 -5.72 -5.92 3.64
CA VAL A 272 -5.17 -4.56 3.60
C VAL A 272 -4.58 -4.23 2.22
N TRP A 273 -4.67 -2.95 1.83
CA TRP A 273 -3.88 -2.43 0.72
C TRP A 273 -2.40 -2.58 1.02
N GLN A 274 -1.60 -2.85 -0.01
CA GLN A 274 -0.17 -3.10 0.11
C GLN A 274 0.63 -2.07 -0.68
N TRP A 275 1.55 -1.38 0.00
CA TRP A 275 2.46 -0.43 -0.60
C TRP A 275 3.41 -1.08 -1.61
N CYS A 276 3.54 -0.45 -2.79
CA CYS A 276 4.58 -0.73 -3.77
C CYS A 276 5.61 0.41 -3.81
N SER A 277 6.79 0.14 -4.38
CA SER A 277 7.87 1.13 -4.52
C SER A 277 7.57 2.23 -5.54
N ASP A 278 6.69 1.96 -6.51
CA ASP A 278 6.47 2.77 -7.69
C ASP A 278 5.73 4.07 -7.39
N TRP A 279 6.11 5.13 -8.12
CA TRP A 279 5.28 6.32 -8.22
C TRP A 279 3.99 6.01 -8.99
N TYR A 280 2.88 6.52 -8.51
CA TYR A 280 1.60 6.36 -9.19
C TYR A 280 1.42 7.44 -10.26
N ARG A 281 1.20 6.99 -11.51
CA ARG A 281 0.65 7.82 -12.58
C ARG A 281 -0.64 7.20 -13.08
N ILE A 282 -1.69 8.02 -13.21
CA ILE A 282 -3.00 7.51 -13.67
C ILE A 282 -2.94 7.03 -15.13
N ASP A 283 -2.05 7.61 -15.91
CA ASP A 283 -1.86 7.36 -17.34
C ASP A 283 -0.66 6.45 -17.65
N ALA A 284 0.00 5.87 -16.65
CA ALA A 284 1.23 5.09 -16.82
C ALA A 284 1.10 4.01 -17.90
N PHE A 285 0.04 3.23 -17.86
CA PHE A 285 -0.17 2.12 -18.81
C PHE A 285 -0.48 2.63 -20.23
N THR A 286 -1.20 3.76 -20.34
CA THR A 286 -1.46 4.41 -21.64
C THR A 286 -0.18 4.98 -22.24
N GLN A 287 0.67 5.62 -21.43
CA GLN A 287 1.97 6.13 -21.90
C GLN A 287 2.86 4.97 -22.37
N LEU A 288 2.98 3.94 -21.55
CA LEU A 288 3.76 2.75 -21.89
C LEU A 288 3.28 2.10 -23.19
N ALA A 289 1.96 1.99 -23.39
CA ALA A 289 1.41 1.44 -24.63
C ALA A 289 1.71 2.29 -25.87
N THR A 290 1.92 3.60 -25.72
CA THR A 290 2.34 4.46 -26.86
C THR A 290 3.81 4.31 -27.20
N GLU A 291 4.64 3.89 -26.24
CA GLU A 291 6.08 3.68 -26.43
C GLU A 291 6.41 2.28 -26.91
N LEU A 292 5.56 1.30 -26.58
CA LEU A 292 5.74 -0.09 -26.96
C LEU A 292 5.17 -0.33 -28.37
N THR A 293 5.93 -1.01 -29.22
CA THR A 293 5.39 -1.59 -30.43
C THR A 293 4.63 -2.87 -30.11
N ASP A 294 3.66 -3.26 -30.92
CA ASP A 294 2.67 -4.35 -30.73
C ASP A 294 3.18 -5.72 -30.21
N LYS A 295 4.49 -5.93 -30.09
CA LYS A 295 5.11 -7.19 -29.63
C LYS A 295 6.25 -6.99 -28.64
N SER A 296 6.49 -5.78 -28.19
CA SER A 296 7.57 -5.51 -27.25
C SER A 296 7.14 -5.89 -25.82
N VAL A 297 8.05 -6.54 -25.10
CA VAL A 297 7.92 -6.84 -23.69
C VAL A 297 8.65 -5.75 -22.92
N CYS A 298 7.95 -5.06 -22.04
CA CYS A 298 8.55 -4.09 -21.13
C CYS A 298 9.33 -4.81 -20.03
N ARG A 299 10.56 -4.38 -19.76
CA ARG A 299 11.24 -4.79 -18.53
C ARG A 299 10.70 -3.95 -17.37
N ASP A 300 10.46 -4.60 -16.24
CA ASP A 300 10.19 -3.88 -15.01
C ASP A 300 11.42 -3.06 -14.60
N THR A 301 11.26 -1.75 -14.57
CA THR A 301 12.29 -0.77 -14.18
C THR A 301 11.92 0.02 -12.93
N GLY A 302 10.88 -0.42 -12.20
CA GLY A 302 10.37 0.27 -11.00
C GLY A 302 9.39 1.41 -11.31
N GLY A 303 8.74 1.35 -12.48
CA GLY A 303 7.65 2.24 -12.87
C GLY A 303 8.06 3.68 -13.23
N PRO A 304 7.10 4.63 -13.21
CA PRO A 304 7.34 6.03 -13.55
C PRO A 304 8.34 6.71 -12.60
N ILE A 305 9.10 7.69 -13.13
CA ILE A 305 10.08 8.45 -12.32
C ILE A 305 9.40 9.50 -11.41
N GLU A 306 8.15 9.84 -11.68
CA GLU A 306 7.37 10.82 -10.92
C GLU A 306 5.88 10.45 -10.86
N SER A 307 5.21 10.94 -9.84
CA SER A 307 3.76 10.80 -9.71
C SER A 307 3.01 11.80 -10.57
N TRP A 308 1.87 11.37 -11.14
CA TRP A 308 0.98 12.30 -11.82
C TRP A 308 -0.48 11.85 -11.77
N ASN A 309 -1.36 12.79 -11.38
CA ASN A 309 -2.80 12.60 -11.43
C ASN A 309 -3.49 13.96 -11.64
N PRO A 310 -4.19 14.20 -12.75
CA PRO A 310 -4.79 15.50 -13.05
C PRO A 310 -5.92 15.92 -12.10
N ALA A 311 -6.58 14.96 -11.46
CA ALA A 311 -7.57 15.26 -10.44
C ALA A 311 -6.94 15.76 -9.13
N ASP A 312 -5.63 15.55 -8.97
CA ASP A 312 -4.87 15.85 -7.77
C ASP A 312 -3.39 16.05 -8.15
N PRO A 313 -3.10 17.09 -8.99
CA PRO A 313 -1.83 17.22 -9.70
C PRO A 313 -0.63 17.50 -8.80
N ASN A 314 -0.87 17.69 -7.54
CA ASN A 314 0.08 18.25 -6.63
C ASN A 314 0.34 17.34 -5.41
N ALA A 315 -0.34 16.15 -5.29
CA ALA A 315 -0.02 15.10 -4.33
C ALA A 315 0.82 14.02 -5.02
N PRO A 316 2.12 13.95 -4.72
CA PRO A 316 2.85 12.75 -5.09
C PRO A 316 2.17 11.54 -4.46
N LYS A 317 2.01 10.49 -5.24
CA LYS A 317 1.36 9.26 -4.77
C LYS A 317 2.22 8.05 -5.08
N ARG A 318 2.24 7.09 -4.18
CA ARG A 318 2.79 5.76 -4.41
C ARG A 318 1.67 4.80 -4.78
N VAL A 319 2.02 3.75 -5.50
CA VAL A 319 1.09 2.69 -5.85
C VAL A 319 0.74 1.86 -4.62
N VAL A 320 -0.55 1.54 -4.46
CA VAL A 320 -1.03 0.49 -3.57
C VAL A 320 -1.85 -0.53 -4.36
N LYS A 321 -1.74 -1.80 -3.99
CA LYS A 321 -2.33 -2.96 -4.66
C LYS A 321 -3.14 -3.82 -3.68
N GLY A 322 -3.96 -4.72 -4.23
CA GLY A 322 -4.65 -5.81 -3.51
C GLY A 322 -6.02 -5.48 -2.93
N GLY A 323 -6.36 -4.22 -2.79
CA GLY A 323 -7.61 -3.83 -2.09
C GLY A 323 -7.54 -4.11 -0.59
N SER A 324 -8.65 -4.03 0.10
CA SER A 324 -8.72 -4.24 1.55
C SER A 324 -10.08 -4.81 1.99
N PHE A 325 -10.24 -5.05 3.28
CA PHE A 325 -11.51 -5.44 3.89
C PHE A 325 -12.67 -4.44 3.65
N LEU A 326 -12.38 -3.23 3.15
CA LEU A 326 -13.38 -2.23 2.77
C LEU A 326 -13.82 -2.32 1.31
N CYS A 327 -13.16 -3.15 0.49
CA CYS A 327 -13.47 -3.25 -0.93
C CYS A 327 -14.67 -4.17 -1.19
N ASN A 328 -15.58 -3.72 -2.07
CA ASN A 328 -16.73 -4.48 -2.51
C ASN A 328 -17.11 -4.11 -3.96
N PRO A 329 -17.99 -4.88 -4.63
CA PRO A 329 -18.35 -4.64 -6.02
C PRO A 329 -19.01 -3.28 -6.29
N SER A 330 -19.68 -2.68 -5.30
CA SER A 330 -20.41 -1.42 -5.48
C SER A 330 -19.54 -0.18 -5.38
N TYR A 331 -18.34 -0.30 -4.76
CA TYR A 331 -17.48 0.86 -4.48
C TYR A 331 -16.08 0.72 -5.06
N CYS A 332 -15.39 -0.35 -4.74
CA CYS A 332 -13.93 -0.41 -4.94
C CYS A 332 -13.49 -1.55 -5.87
N GLU A 333 -13.98 -2.76 -5.68
CA GLU A 333 -13.61 -3.99 -6.40
C GLU A 333 -12.10 -4.15 -6.71
N SER A 334 -11.22 -3.58 -5.85
CA SER A 334 -9.79 -3.49 -6.09
C SER A 334 -8.99 -4.70 -5.56
N TYR A 335 -9.66 -5.77 -5.17
CA TYR A 335 -9.08 -7.08 -4.86
C TYR A 335 -8.74 -7.92 -6.12
N ARG A 336 -8.60 -7.25 -7.27
CA ARG A 336 -8.15 -7.82 -8.56
C ARG A 336 -6.68 -7.53 -8.77
N PRO A 337 -5.87 -8.47 -9.29
CA PRO A 337 -4.44 -8.24 -9.51
C PRO A 337 -4.14 -6.99 -10.34
N SER A 338 -4.95 -6.69 -11.37
CA SER A 338 -4.79 -5.52 -12.22
C SER A 338 -5.12 -4.19 -11.53
N ALA A 339 -5.93 -4.22 -10.46
CA ALA A 339 -6.36 -3.00 -9.78
C ALA A 339 -5.19 -2.27 -9.13
N ARG A 340 -5.18 -0.94 -9.27
CA ARG A 340 -4.13 -0.05 -8.77
C ARG A 340 -4.71 1.25 -8.28
N ARG A 341 -4.15 1.77 -7.19
CA ARG A 341 -4.53 3.08 -6.65
C ARG A 341 -3.30 3.89 -6.28
N GLY A 342 -3.45 5.22 -6.33
CA GLY A 342 -2.44 6.13 -5.83
C GLY A 342 -2.82 6.65 -4.45
N THR A 343 -1.89 6.53 -3.49
CA THR A 343 -2.07 7.00 -2.10
C THR A 343 -0.88 7.87 -1.71
N PRO A 344 -1.09 9.01 -1.02
CA PRO A 344 -0.01 9.85 -0.52
C PRO A 344 0.96 9.04 0.36
N PRO A 345 2.29 9.19 0.19
CA PRO A 345 3.29 8.37 0.86
C PRO A 345 3.44 8.66 2.36
N ASP A 346 3.03 9.82 2.79
CA ASP A 346 3.18 10.36 4.14
C ASP A 346 1.98 10.09 5.07
N THR A 347 0.98 9.36 4.59
CA THR A 347 -0.28 9.15 5.34
C THR A 347 -0.59 7.66 5.48
N GLY A 348 -0.66 7.19 6.72
CA GLY A 348 -1.20 5.88 7.06
C GLY A 348 -2.72 5.86 7.06
N SER A 349 -3.30 4.67 7.00
CA SER A 349 -4.75 4.47 7.16
C SER A 349 -5.05 3.10 7.78
N SER A 350 -6.25 2.96 8.35
CA SER A 350 -6.66 1.74 9.05
C SER A 350 -6.83 0.50 8.14
N HIS A 351 -6.54 0.61 6.86
CA HIS A 351 -6.69 -0.47 5.87
C HIS A 351 -5.49 -0.59 4.91
N THR A 352 -4.34 0.02 5.25
CA THR A 352 -3.13 0.00 4.42
C THR A 352 -1.95 -0.52 5.21
N GLY A 353 -1.33 -1.56 4.70
CA GLY A 353 -0.14 -2.24 5.19
C GLY A 353 0.85 -2.49 4.05
N PHE A 354 1.67 -3.52 4.14
CA PHE A 354 2.67 -3.85 3.13
C PHE A 354 3.25 -5.26 3.31
N ARG A 355 3.95 -5.74 2.29
CA ARG A 355 4.88 -6.89 2.33
C ARG A 355 6.18 -6.54 1.64
N CYS A 356 7.24 -7.30 1.89
CA CYS A 356 8.57 -7.02 1.37
C CYS A 356 9.04 -8.07 0.38
N VAL A 357 10.08 -7.68 -0.39
CA VAL A 357 10.78 -8.54 -1.34
C VAL A 357 12.30 -8.46 -1.17
N ILE A 358 13.01 -9.48 -1.68
CA ILE A 358 14.46 -9.49 -1.86
C ILE A 358 14.72 -9.81 -3.33
N SER A 359 15.60 -9.07 -3.99
CA SER A 359 15.99 -9.32 -5.38
C SER A 359 16.77 -10.64 -5.49
N GLY A 360 16.55 -11.38 -6.59
CA GLY A 360 17.16 -12.70 -6.79
C GLY A 360 18.68 -12.72 -6.75
N ASP A 361 19.32 -11.66 -7.23
CA ASP A 361 20.79 -11.54 -7.25
C ASP A 361 21.43 -11.45 -5.85
N ASN A 362 20.67 -11.08 -4.83
CA ASN A 362 21.12 -11.02 -3.43
C ASN A 362 20.96 -12.36 -2.69
N ALA A 363 20.33 -13.36 -3.29
CA ALA A 363 20.17 -14.69 -2.69
C ALA A 363 21.37 -15.65 -2.95
N GLN A 364 22.41 -15.19 -3.64
CA GLN A 364 23.60 -15.99 -3.97
C GLN A 364 24.79 -15.80 -3.03
N VAL A 365 24.56 -15.49 -1.76
CA VAL A 365 25.63 -15.50 -0.76
C VAL A 365 25.24 -16.43 0.37
N THR A 366 25.35 -17.73 0.11
CA THR A 366 25.80 -18.76 1.08
C THR A 366 25.61 -20.14 0.43
N HIS A 367 26.67 -20.68 -0.10
CA HIS A 367 26.86 -22.14 -0.20
C HIS A 367 28.04 -22.53 0.69
#